data_37a730d420d0c69b048b46f24600f029
#
_entry.id   37a730d420d0c69b048b46f24600f029
#
_cell.length_a   1.000
_cell.length_b   1.000
_cell.length_c   1.000
_cell.angle_alpha   90.00
_cell.angle_beta   90.00
_cell.angle_gamma   90.00
#
_symmetry.space_group_name_H-M   'P 1'
#
loop_
_entity.id
_entity.type
_entity.pdbx_description
1 polymer ?
#
loop_
_entity_poly.entity_id
_entity_poly.type
_entity_poly.pdbx_seq_one_letter_code
_entity_poly.pdbx_strand_id
1 'polypeptide(L)'
;MTRQAWAASVFSRSDWLAGFAAILGIGLRSVHYWRDPAMWHDEAALVVNVLDKGFLQLLGPLKHAEAAPPLFLWVERAVVLGLGDGTYALRLVPYLAGCVTVALAWVAVRRLPDLQAAPWAVLLLACSDRLLWHSCEAKPYAVDAMVSLGLICLYLVSRTWPVNRRILAFAVLSPALVWLTYPGCFLYGGVLLVLLPDVWQQRRGSTWGLYLMFSLTVMISFLALYLGPISAQRHPSMDSCWVQTFPDWSRPWLLPWWFVASTIGVVDYGLRPIGGVLAGVALIGGFHLWRHGRRDLVVLMVTPILLAALAAMLHAYPYTGARVMVYALPGIAILTAAGVRPVMTWLVTPRENRNQWWVLAGRAAKGVLLIPLLAPLVWSLYRTAIPWPRADTAAASAYVLAERGGEDPVIGNHWEYDYYFRHLGSAYQPLDGSENLELPGGRVWLVVTAQSGQQRSEMVHGFLENRWQVAAQRDFIRTTVVLLVRPHS
;
A
#
# COMPACT_ATOMS: atom_id res chain seq x y z
N MET A 1 -11.46 27.17 28.40
CA MET A 1 -10.37 26.24 28.81
C MET A 1 -9.04 26.94 28.61
N THR A 2 -8.39 27.27 29.71
CA THR A 2 -7.23 28.15 29.80
C THR A 2 -5.95 27.50 29.21
N ARG A 3 -5.04 28.33 28.68
CA ARG A 3 -3.71 27.93 28.17
C ARG A 3 -2.87 27.07 29.13
N GLN A 4 -3.21 26.99 30.39
CA GLN A 4 -2.54 26.19 31.42
C GLN A 4 -2.83 24.67 31.37
N ALA A 5 -3.87 24.22 30.65
CA ALA A 5 -4.17 22.78 30.52
C ALA A 5 -3.24 22.03 29.54
N TRP A 6 -2.38 22.73 28.79
CA TRP A 6 -1.46 22.13 27.82
C TRP A 6 -0.09 21.72 28.41
N ALA A 7 0.28 22.25 29.59
CA ALA A 7 1.65 22.12 30.11
C ALA A 7 1.85 20.99 31.14
N ALA A 8 0.80 20.23 31.48
CA ALA A 8 0.88 19.20 32.52
C ALA A 8 0.18 17.88 32.18
N SER A 9 0.17 17.44 30.92
CA SER A 9 -0.14 16.06 30.65
C SER A 9 1.11 15.19 30.84
N VAL A 10 1.31 14.72 32.07
CA VAL A 10 2.22 13.60 32.34
C VAL A 10 1.85 12.51 31.33
N PHE A 11 2.80 12.14 30.46
CA PHE A 11 2.62 11.07 29.49
C PHE A 11 2.13 9.81 30.21
N SER A 12 0.98 9.28 29.84
CA SER A 12 0.47 8.04 30.39
C SER A 12 1.38 6.88 29.94
N ARG A 13 1.33 5.74 30.67
CA ARG A 13 2.03 4.52 30.23
C ARG A 13 1.66 4.13 28.79
N SER A 14 0.40 4.34 28.40
CA SER A 14 -0.08 4.06 27.06
C SER A 14 0.55 4.99 26.01
N ASP A 15 0.77 6.27 26.33
CA ASP A 15 1.46 7.21 25.43
C ASP A 15 2.91 6.80 25.19
N TRP A 16 3.61 6.37 26.24
CA TRP A 16 5.00 5.89 26.13
C TRP A 16 5.09 4.62 25.28
N LEU A 17 4.18 3.67 25.48
CA LEU A 17 4.12 2.43 24.68
C LEU A 17 3.80 2.73 23.22
N ALA A 18 2.86 3.63 22.95
CA ALA A 18 2.53 4.07 21.60
C ALA A 18 3.72 4.81 20.94
N GLY A 19 4.41 5.68 21.67
CA GLY A 19 5.62 6.36 21.21
C GLY A 19 6.76 5.40 20.89
N PHE A 20 6.99 4.41 21.76
CA PHE A 20 7.98 3.37 21.52
C PHE A 20 7.63 2.53 20.28
N ALA A 21 6.36 2.13 20.12
CA ALA A 21 5.90 1.43 18.92
C ALA A 21 6.11 2.27 17.64
N ALA A 22 5.91 3.60 17.73
CA ALA A 22 6.17 4.51 16.61
C ALA A 22 7.66 4.57 16.25
N ILE A 23 8.55 4.71 17.23
CA ILE A 23 10.01 4.70 17.02
C ILE A 23 10.45 3.37 16.42
N LEU A 24 9.96 2.24 16.96
CA LEU A 24 10.22 0.92 16.40
C LEU A 24 9.79 0.83 14.94
N GLY A 25 8.57 1.29 14.61
CA GLY A 25 8.04 1.25 13.25
C GLY A 25 8.82 2.09 12.25
N ILE A 26 9.35 3.26 12.68
CA ILE A 26 10.25 4.08 11.85
C ILE A 26 11.59 3.36 11.69
N GLY A 27 12.15 2.80 12.77
CA GLY A 27 13.40 2.03 12.72
C GLY A 27 13.31 0.82 11.77
N LEU A 28 12.22 0.05 11.83
CA LEU A 28 11.98 -1.08 10.91
C LEU A 28 11.96 -0.63 9.44
N ARG A 29 11.26 0.48 9.12
CA ARG A 29 11.23 1.06 7.76
C ARG A 29 12.61 1.50 7.33
N SER A 30 13.36 2.16 8.21
CA SER A 30 14.73 2.58 7.92
C SER A 30 15.63 1.39 7.61
N VAL A 31 15.58 0.31 8.39
CA VAL A 31 16.35 -0.91 8.13
C VAL A 31 16.03 -1.49 6.75
N HIS A 32 14.75 -1.59 6.38
CA HIS A 32 14.35 -2.12 5.07
C HIS A 32 14.73 -1.17 3.92
N TYR A 33 14.61 0.13 4.11
CA TYR A 33 15.04 1.14 3.13
C TYR A 33 16.56 1.09 2.89
N TRP A 34 17.38 1.04 3.94
CA TRP A 34 18.84 0.97 3.84
C TRP A 34 19.37 -0.33 3.23
N ARG A 35 18.58 -1.41 3.27
CA ARG A 35 18.95 -2.66 2.61
C ARG A 35 18.96 -2.60 1.10
N ASP A 36 18.25 -1.66 0.54
CA ASP A 36 18.14 -1.43 -0.89
C ASP A 36 17.99 -2.72 -1.72
N PRO A 37 16.92 -3.51 -1.50
CA PRO A 37 16.74 -4.77 -2.21
C PRO A 37 16.62 -4.53 -3.72
N ALA A 38 16.98 -5.54 -4.53
CA ALA A 38 16.81 -5.47 -5.97
C ALA A 38 15.41 -4.98 -6.35
N MET A 39 15.33 -4.14 -7.38
CA MET A 39 14.04 -3.68 -7.93
C MET A 39 13.28 -4.89 -8.48
N TRP A 40 11.98 -4.98 -8.20
CA TRP A 40 11.17 -6.05 -8.72
C TRP A 40 10.26 -5.57 -9.85
N HIS A 41 9.72 -6.48 -10.66
CA HIS A 41 9.07 -6.16 -11.92
C HIS A 41 7.98 -5.07 -11.83
N ASP A 42 7.12 -5.16 -10.83
CA ASP A 42 6.01 -4.23 -10.63
C ASP A 42 6.50 -2.81 -10.27
N GLU A 43 7.61 -2.73 -9.50
CA GLU A 43 8.27 -1.47 -9.16
C GLU A 43 8.93 -0.86 -10.40
N ALA A 44 9.68 -1.68 -11.15
CA ALA A 44 10.35 -1.28 -12.38
C ALA A 44 9.36 -0.78 -13.45
N ALA A 45 8.22 -1.46 -13.60
CA ALA A 45 7.15 -1.08 -14.52
C ALA A 45 6.69 0.37 -14.32
N LEU A 46 6.63 0.84 -13.08
CA LEU A 46 6.31 2.25 -12.79
C LEU A 46 7.50 3.16 -13.01
N VAL A 47 8.67 2.77 -12.48
CA VAL A 47 9.88 3.59 -12.44
C VAL A 47 10.34 3.99 -13.83
N VAL A 48 10.31 3.09 -14.82
CA VAL A 48 10.69 3.43 -16.19
C VAL A 48 9.83 4.55 -16.78
N ASN A 49 8.57 4.66 -16.40
CA ASN A 49 7.73 5.78 -16.80
C ASN A 49 8.16 7.10 -16.15
N VAL A 50 8.51 7.07 -14.86
CA VAL A 50 9.00 8.24 -14.13
C VAL A 50 10.33 8.73 -14.71
N LEU A 51 11.20 7.83 -15.17
CA LEU A 51 12.50 8.14 -15.75
C LEU A 51 12.39 8.70 -17.19
N ASP A 52 11.53 8.09 -18.02
CA ASP A 52 11.47 8.37 -19.44
C ASP A 52 10.55 9.55 -19.80
N LYS A 53 9.53 9.83 -18.96
CA LYS A 53 8.46 10.78 -19.30
C LYS A 53 8.58 12.10 -18.56
N GLY A 54 8.23 13.20 -19.25
CA GLY A 54 8.04 14.50 -18.62
C GLY A 54 6.71 14.59 -17.85
N PHE A 55 6.55 15.63 -17.03
CA PHE A 55 5.37 15.82 -16.16
C PHE A 55 4.04 15.69 -16.91
N LEU A 56 3.88 16.31 -18.06
CA LEU A 56 2.63 16.24 -18.84
C LEU A 56 2.43 14.85 -19.47
N GLN A 57 3.48 14.19 -19.90
CA GLN A 57 3.42 12.85 -20.49
C GLN A 57 3.00 11.79 -19.44
N LEU A 58 3.29 12.02 -18.15
CA LEU A 58 2.87 11.17 -17.05
C LEU A 58 1.35 11.22 -16.78
N LEU A 59 0.62 12.16 -17.39
CA LEU A 59 -0.85 12.17 -17.37
C LEU A 59 -1.48 11.18 -18.36
N GLY A 60 -0.71 10.77 -19.37
CA GLY A 60 -1.14 9.86 -20.43
C GLY A 60 -0.90 8.39 -20.13
N PRO A 61 -0.98 7.52 -21.17
CA PRO A 61 -0.73 6.08 -21.04
C PRO A 61 0.65 5.80 -20.45
N LEU A 62 0.75 4.81 -19.58
CA LEU A 62 2.02 4.35 -19.01
C LEU A 62 2.47 3.04 -19.67
N LYS A 63 3.80 2.82 -19.74
CA LYS A 63 4.37 1.54 -20.16
C LYS A 63 3.98 0.41 -19.20
N HIS A 64 4.03 -0.83 -19.68
CA HIS A 64 3.80 -2.05 -18.89
C HIS A 64 2.40 -2.14 -18.24
N ALA A 65 1.39 -1.54 -18.89
CA ALA A 65 0.02 -1.50 -18.38
C ALA A 65 -0.07 -1.02 -16.92
N GLU A 66 0.72 -0.01 -16.57
CA GLU A 66 0.74 0.60 -15.24
C GLU A 66 -0.30 1.71 -15.11
N ALA A 67 -0.72 1.94 -13.85
CA ALA A 67 -1.53 3.08 -13.47
C ALA A 67 -1.10 3.61 -12.10
N ALA A 68 -0.86 4.91 -12.02
CA ALA A 68 -0.51 5.55 -10.76
C ALA A 68 -1.04 7.00 -10.71
N PRO A 69 -1.34 7.52 -9.49
CA PRO A 69 -1.86 8.86 -9.32
C PRO A 69 -0.89 9.92 -9.90
N PRO A 70 -1.39 10.88 -10.68
CA PRO A 70 -0.53 11.84 -11.38
C PRO A 70 0.36 12.67 -10.46
N LEU A 71 -0.18 13.15 -9.33
CA LEU A 71 0.61 13.95 -8.40
C LEU A 71 1.70 13.11 -7.71
N PHE A 72 1.45 11.82 -7.45
CA PHE A 72 2.49 10.90 -6.99
C PHE A 72 3.61 10.78 -8.04
N LEU A 73 3.26 10.53 -9.30
CA LEU A 73 4.24 10.44 -10.41
C LEU A 73 5.04 11.74 -10.56
N TRP A 74 4.40 12.90 -10.39
CA TRP A 74 5.07 14.19 -10.46
C TRP A 74 6.04 14.39 -9.29
N VAL A 75 5.68 14.00 -8.09
CA VAL A 75 6.57 14.06 -6.92
C VAL A 75 7.77 13.13 -7.13
N GLU A 76 7.55 11.90 -7.59
CA GLU A 76 8.65 10.96 -7.93
C GLU A 76 9.55 11.55 -9.02
N ARG A 77 8.98 12.12 -10.08
CA ARG A 77 9.76 12.77 -11.15
C ARG A 77 10.59 13.94 -10.62
N ALA A 78 10.02 14.77 -9.75
CA ALA A 78 10.75 15.89 -9.14
C ALA A 78 11.92 15.39 -8.26
N VAL A 79 11.72 14.32 -7.51
CA VAL A 79 12.78 13.68 -6.71
C VAL A 79 13.89 13.15 -7.60
N VAL A 80 13.56 12.46 -8.68
CA VAL A 80 14.55 11.98 -9.65
C VAL A 80 15.35 13.12 -10.26
N LEU A 81 14.71 14.22 -10.64
CA LEU A 81 15.40 15.39 -11.21
C LEU A 81 16.33 16.09 -10.20
N GLY A 82 16.00 16.04 -8.91
CA GLY A 82 16.80 16.67 -7.85
C GLY A 82 17.86 15.78 -7.22
N LEU A 83 17.60 14.47 -7.10
CA LEU A 83 18.46 13.52 -6.36
C LEU A 83 19.06 12.41 -7.20
N GLY A 84 18.69 12.35 -8.50
CA GLY A 84 19.15 11.31 -9.43
C GLY A 84 18.20 10.11 -9.51
N ASP A 85 18.57 9.14 -10.33
CA ASP A 85 17.76 7.99 -10.74
C ASP A 85 18.08 6.68 -9.98
N GLY A 86 18.82 6.80 -8.89
CA GLY A 86 19.16 5.65 -8.04
C GLY A 86 17.98 5.14 -7.22
N THR A 87 18.04 3.88 -6.83
CA THR A 87 16.97 3.17 -6.07
C THR A 87 16.59 3.87 -4.77
N TYR A 88 17.54 4.49 -4.08
CA TYR A 88 17.27 5.30 -2.87
C TYR A 88 16.42 6.53 -3.17
N ALA A 89 16.70 7.26 -4.25
CA ALA A 89 15.91 8.42 -4.64
C ALA A 89 14.48 8.00 -5.02
N LEU A 90 14.35 6.96 -5.83
CA LEU A 90 13.06 6.41 -6.28
C LEU A 90 12.17 5.85 -5.16
N ARG A 91 12.75 5.42 -4.03
CA ARG A 91 12.02 4.89 -2.86
C ARG A 91 11.85 5.91 -1.74
N LEU A 92 12.38 7.13 -1.91
CA LEU A 92 12.39 8.14 -0.85
C LEU A 92 10.97 8.57 -0.46
N VAL A 93 10.11 8.83 -1.44
CA VAL A 93 8.73 9.29 -1.18
C VAL A 93 7.91 8.24 -0.45
N PRO A 94 7.84 6.97 -0.88
CA PRO A 94 7.18 5.91 -0.13
C PRO A 94 7.76 5.69 1.26
N TYR A 95 9.09 5.76 1.43
CA TYR A 95 9.75 5.64 2.72
C TYR A 95 9.32 6.74 3.70
N LEU A 96 9.37 8.00 3.26
CA LEU A 96 8.93 9.12 4.07
C LEU A 96 7.44 9.05 4.39
N ALA A 97 6.61 8.68 3.42
CA ALA A 97 5.18 8.47 3.62
C ALA A 97 4.90 7.39 4.68
N GLY A 98 5.64 6.28 4.64
CA GLY A 98 5.55 5.22 5.64
C GLY A 98 5.95 5.68 7.04
N CYS A 99 7.03 6.45 7.18
CA CYS A 99 7.46 7.03 8.45
C CYS A 99 6.45 8.04 9.00
N VAL A 100 5.93 8.92 8.13
CA VAL A 100 4.88 9.90 8.48
C VAL A 100 3.60 9.18 8.91
N THR A 101 3.22 8.08 8.25
CA THR A 101 2.05 7.27 8.64
C THR A 101 2.17 6.82 10.10
N VAL A 102 3.31 6.31 10.51
CA VAL A 102 3.52 5.85 11.90
C VAL A 102 3.50 7.02 12.89
N ALA A 103 4.12 8.15 12.53
CA ALA A 103 4.08 9.36 13.35
C ALA A 103 2.65 9.90 13.51
N LEU A 104 1.88 9.94 12.42
CA LEU A 104 0.46 10.32 12.42
C LEU A 104 -0.38 9.35 13.26
N ALA A 105 -0.08 8.05 13.26
CA ALA A 105 -0.75 7.08 14.11
C ALA A 105 -0.63 7.45 15.59
N TRP A 106 0.58 7.80 16.04
CA TRP A 106 0.82 8.26 17.41
C TRP A 106 0.04 9.55 17.73
N VAL A 107 -0.02 10.50 16.80
CA VAL A 107 -0.82 11.74 16.95
C VAL A 107 -2.31 11.44 17.03
N ALA A 108 -2.83 10.57 16.15
CA ALA A 108 -4.25 10.20 16.08
C ALA A 108 -4.73 9.54 17.38
N VAL A 109 -3.98 8.54 17.88
CA VAL A 109 -4.41 7.76 19.05
C VAL A 109 -4.49 8.62 20.33
N ARG A 110 -3.68 9.67 20.46
CA ARG A 110 -3.74 10.64 21.58
C ARG A 110 -5.02 11.48 21.57
N ARG A 111 -5.78 11.46 20.49
CA ARG A 111 -7.06 12.17 20.33
C ARG A 111 -8.26 11.23 20.39
N LEU A 112 -8.02 9.92 20.52
CA LEU A 112 -9.10 8.93 20.71
C LEU A 112 -9.58 8.94 22.15
N PRO A 113 -10.87 8.57 22.41
CA PRO A 113 -11.45 8.58 23.75
C PRO A 113 -10.88 7.52 24.67
N ASP A 114 -10.42 6.40 24.14
CA ASP A 114 -9.81 5.30 24.89
C ASP A 114 -8.31 5.21 24.63
N LEU A 115 -7.54 5.87 25.49
CA LEU A 115 -6.07 5.86 25.40
C LEU A 115 -5.44 4.48 25.68
N GLN A 116 -6.16 3.55 26.29
CA GLN A 116 -5.62 2.20 26.55
C GLN A 116 -5.54 1.35 25.27
N ALA A 117 -6.37 1.68 24.27
CA ALA A 117 -6.32 1.05 22.97
C ALA A 117 -5.18 1.61 22.07
N ALA A 118 -4.66 2.80 22.39
CA ALA A 118 -3.69 3.53 21.59
C ALA A 118 -2.44 2.74 21.20
N PRO A 119 -1.74 2.02 22.13
CA PRO A 119 -0.54 1.27 21.78
C PRO A 119 -0.79 0.21 20.71
N TRP A 120 -1.96 -0.44 20.75
CA TRP A 120 -2.31 -1.48 19.77
C TRP A 120 -2.46 -0.93 18.36
N ALA A 121 -3.14 0.21 18.19
CA ALA A 121 -3.28 0.84 16.87
C ALA A 121 -1.93 1.20 16.27
N VAL A 122 -1.06 1.84 17.07
CA VAL A 122 0.29 2.21 16.60
C VAL A 122 1.12 0.98 16.32
N LEU A 123 1.12 -0.03 17.19
CA LEU A 123 1.88 -1.27 17.01
C LEU A 123 1.48 -2.01 15.73
N LEU A 124 0.17 -2.16 15.48
CA LEU A 124 -0.35 -2.83 14.28
C LEU A 124 0.10 -2.11 13.00
N LEU A 125 0.06 -0.77 12.98
CA LEU A 125 0.52 0.02 11.83
C LEU A 125 2.05 0.05 11.70
N ALA A 126 2.76 0.11 12.83
CA ALA A 126 4.22 0.11 12.87
C ALA A 126 4.81 -1.19 12.33
N CYS A 127 4.20 -2.33 12.72
CA CYS A 127 4.69 -3.67 12.44
C CYS A 127 3.94 -4.41 11.32
N SER A 128 3.02 -3.73 10.62
CA SER A 128 2.35 -4.32 9.44
C SER A 128 3.39 -4.69 8.37
N ASP A 129 3.50 -5.97 8.04
CA ASP A 129 4.40 -6.51 7.01
C ASP A 129 4.21 -5.79 5.66
N ARG A 130 2.95 -5.53 5.30
CA ARG A 130 2.62 -4.89 4.03
C ARG A 130 2.94 -3.40 4.02
N LEU A 131 2.69 -2.68 5.13
CA LEU A 131 3.10 -1.28 5.22
C LEU A 131 4.61 -1.11 5.26
N LEU A 132 5.36 -2.06 5.84
CA LEU A 132 6.82 -2.10 5.76
C LEU A 132 7.28 -2.32 4.31
N TRP A 133 6.73 -3.33 3.62
CA TRP A 133 7.03 -3.59 2.21
C TRP A 133 6.76 -2.35 1.35
N HIS A 134 5.55 -1.79 1.43
CA HIS A 134 5.13 -0.65 0.61
C HIS A 134 5.89 0.66 0.93
N SER A 135 6.53 0.75 2.09
CA SER A 135 7.43 1.86 2.42
C SER A 135 8.81 1.75 1.74
N CYS A 136 9.12 0.61 1.11
CA CYS A 136 10.42 0.31 0.53
C CYS A 136 10.31 -0.11 -0.95
N GLU A 137 9.26 0.34 -1.63
CA GLU A 137 9.07 0.18 -3.07
C GLU A 137 8.58 1.48 -3.70
N ALA A 138 9.00 1.77 -4.92
CA ALA A 138 8.62 2.98 -5.66
C ALA A 138 7.17 2.85 -6.20
N LYS A 139 6.20 2.80 -5.27
CA LYS A 139 4.75 2.66 -5.55
C LYS A 139 3.92 3.57 -4.62
N PRO A 140 2.71 3.98 -5.00
CA PRO A 140 1.91 4.95 -4.25
C PRO A 140 1.30 4.43 -2.94
N TYR A 141 1.35 3.13 -2.65
CA TYR A 141 0.58 2.49 -1.57
C TYR A 141 0.91 3.02 -0.16
N ALA A 142 2.17 3.35 0.12
CA ALA A 142 2.55 3.99 1.39
C ALA A 142 1.96 5.39 1.52
N VAL A 143 1.85 6.12 0.40
CA VAL A 143 1.22 7.44 0.32
C VAL A 143 -0.30 7.32 0.53
N ASP A 144 -0.94 6.27 0.00
CA ASP A 144 -2.36 6.00 0.22
C ASP A 144 -2.68 5.83 1.72
N ALA A 145 -1.86 5.07 2.45
CA ALA A 145 -1.98 4.91 3.89
C ALA A 145 -1.74 6.22 4.65
N MET A 146 -0.72 7.00 4.24
CA MET A 146 -0.41 8.30 4.82
C MET A 146 -1.56 9.29 4.67
N VAL A 147 -2.13 9.40 3.49
CA VAL A 147 -3.26 10.29 3.20
C VAL A 147 -4.49 9.88 4.01
N SER A 148 -4.80 8.58 4.05
CA SER A 148 -5.91 8.05 4.85
C SER A 148 -5.79 8.45 6.31
N LEU A 149 -4.64 8.18 6.92
CA LEU A 149 -4.42 8.51 8.33
C LEU A 149 -4.31 10.02 8.56
N GLY A 150 -3.77 10.77 7.61
CA GLY A 150 -3.72 12.24 7.62
C GLY A 150 -5.11 12.86 7.69
N LEU A 151 -6.06 12.34 6.89
CA LEU A 151 -7.46 12.79 6.92
C LEU A 151 -8.15 12.42 8.25
N ILE A 152 -7.88 11.24 8.80
CA ILE A 152 -8.37 10.84 10.14
C ILE A 152 -7.79 11.80 11.21
N CYS A 153 -6.49 12.08 11.17
CA CYS A 153 -5.83 13.03 12.08
C CYS A 153 -6.43 14.43 11.97
N LEU A 154 -6.58 14.94 10.75
CA LEU A 154 -7.16 16.27 10.50
C LEU A 154 -8.58 16.33 11.04
N TYR A 155 -9.40 15.28 10.84
CA TYR A 155 -10.74 15.20 11.42
C TYR A 155 -10.70 15.28 12.96
N LEU A 156 -9.84 14.48 13.59
CA LEU A 156 -9.71 14.44 15.05
C LEU A 156 -9.25 15.78 15.64
N VAL A 157 -8.26 16.43 15.00
CA VAL A 157 -7.71 17.71 15.45
C VAL A 157 -8.72 18.85 15.23
N SER A 158 -9.43 18.83 14.11
CA SER A 158 -10.36 19.90 13.74
C SER A 158 -11.71 19.83 14.44
N ARG A 159 -12.01 18.81 15.26
CA ARG A 159 -13.31 18.66 15.95
C ARG A 159 -13.71 19.87 16.81
N THR A 160 -12.74 20.57 17.37
CA THR A 160 -12.96 21.76 18.18
C THR A 160 -13.09 23.04 17.35
N TRP A 161 -12.88 22.96 16.03
CA TRP A 161 -12.94 24.12 15.15
C TRP A 161 -14.40 24.42 14.76
N PRO A 162 -14.71 25.68 14.40
CA PRO A 162 -15.98 26.03 13.76
C PRO A 162 -16.18 25.18 12.48
N VAL A 163 -17.42 24.74 12.24
CA VAL A 163 -17.77 23.83 11.13
C VAL A 163 -17.28 24.36 9.78
N ASN A 164 -17.47 25.66 9.50
CA ASN A 164 -17.01 26.28 8.25
C ASN A 164 -15.49 26.20 8.07
N ARG A 165 -14.70 26.37 9.14
CA ARG A 165 -13.24 26.22 9.09
C ARG A 165 -12.83 24.76 8.80
N ARG A 166 -13.55 23.81 9.39
CA ARG A 166 -13.32 22.37 9.12
C ARG A 166 -13.59 22.04 7.65
N ILE A 167 -14.75 22.46 7.13
CA ILE A 167 -15.11 22.25 5.72
C ILE A 167 -14.05 22.88 4.82
N LEU A 168 -13.63 24.10 5.08
CA LEU A 168 -12.62 24.79 4.28
C LEU A 168 -11.27 24.06 4.29
N ALA A 169 -10.83 23.56 5.46
CA ALA A 169 -9.57 22.82 5.55
C ALA A 169 -9.57 21.55 4.68
N PHE A 170 -10.67 20.79 4.69
CA PHE A 170 -10.81 19.61 3.82
C PHE A 170 -10.98 20.00 2.35
N ALA A 171 -11.73 21.06 2.06
CA ALA A 171 -11.96 21.52 0.69
C ALA A 171 -10.67 21.95 -0.01
N VAL A 172 -9.81 22.72 0.67
CA VAL A 172 -8.53 23.21 0.12
C VAL A 172 -7.57 22.05 -0.19
N LEU A 173 -7.56 21.00 0.64
CA LEU A 173 -6.69 19.85 0.45
C LEU A 173 -7.22 18.85 -0.59
N SER A 174 -8.52 18.88 -0.88
CA SER A 174 -9.16 17.82 -1.68
C SER A 174 -8.60 17.67 -3.09
N PRO A 175 -8.33 18.72 -3.88
CA PRO A 175 -7.79 18.52 -5.23
C PRO A 175 -6.42 17.83 -5.21
N ALA A 176 -5.53 18.29 -4.33
CA ALA A 176 -4.20 17.72 -4.23
C ALA A 176 -4.25 16.25 -3.75
N LEU A 177 -5.04 15.93 -2.72
CA LEU A 177 -5.08 14.57 -2.18
C LEU A 177 -5.83 13.59 -3.07
N VAL A 178 -6.84 14.01 -3.84
CA VAL A 178 -7.51 13.17 -4.84
C VAL A 178 -6.55 12.84 -6.00
N TRP A 179 -5.65 13.77 -6.38
CA TRP A 179 -4.66 13.54 -7.43
C TRP A 179 -3.39 12.84 -6.93
N LEU A 180 -3.16 12.82 -5.61
CA LEU A 180 -2.02 12.15 -4.98
C LEU A 180 -2.29 10.65 -4.72
N THR A 181 -3.56 10.26 -4.58
CA THR A 181 -3.99 8.90 -4.25
C THR A 181 -5.31 8.55 -4.94
N TYR A 182 -5.35 7.46 -5.70
CA TYR A 182 -6.60 7.03 -6.36
C TYR A 182 -7.74 6.72 -5.37
N PRO A 183 -7.50 6.07 -4.20
CA PRO A 183 -8.51 5.94 -3.15
C PRO A 183 -8.95 7.27 -2.52
N GLY A 184 -8.34 8.39 -2.85
CA GLY A 184 -8.68 9.71 -2.32
C GLY A 184 -10.16 10.05 -2.43
N CYS A 185 -10.82 9.66 -3.54
CA CYS A 185 -12.27 9.85 -3.72
C CYS A 185 -13.08 9.09 -2.67
N PHE A 186 -12.71 7.86 -2.31
CA PHE A 186 -13.38 7.08 -1.27
C PHE A 186 -13.15 7.69 0.11
N LEU A 187 -11.92 8.13 0.39
CA LEU A 187 -11.57 8.80 1.65
C LEU A 187 -12.37 10.08 1.84
N TYR A 188 -12.48 10.91 0.80
CA TYR A 188 -13.28 12.13 0.84
C TYR A 188 -14.78 11.84 0.90
N GLY A 189 -15.27 10.73 0.33
CA GLY A 189 -16.62 10.25 0.58
C GLY A 189 -16.92 10.04 2.07
N GLY A 190 -15.97 9.44 2.81
CA GLY A 190 -16.06 9.31 4.27
C GLY A 190 -16.05 10.67 4.99
N VAL A 191 -15.18 11.60 4.56
CA VAL A 191 -15.10 12.96 5.13
C VAL A 191 -16.40 13.73 4.89
N LEU A 192 -16.96 13.69 3.70
CA LEU A 192 -18.24 14.34 3.38
C LEU A 192 -19.36 13.80 4.26
N LEU A 193 -19.50 12.50 4.38
CA LEU A 193 -20.55 11.89 5.20
C LEU A 193 -20.42 12.23 6.67
N VAL A 194 -19.20 12.27 7.22
CA VAL A 194 -19.01 12.56 8.64
C VAL A 194 -19.22 14.03 9.01
N LEU A 195 -19.07 14.96 8.05
CA LEU A 195 -19.32 16.39 8.24
C LEU A 195 -20.79 16.77 8.06
N LEU A 196 -21.57 15.98 7.33
CA LEU A 196 -22.96 16.27 6.99
C LEU A 196 -23.86 16.54 8.23
N PRO A 197 -23.80 15.76 9.33
CA PRO A 197 -24.59 16.05 10.52
C PRO A 197 -24.31 17.43 11.14
N ASP A 198 -23.04 17.85 11.16
CA ASP A 198 -22.66 19.15 11.71
C ASP A 198 -23.18 20.29 10.84
N VAL A 199 -23.15 20.14 9.52
CA VAL A 199 -23.73 21.09 8.55
C VAL A 199 -25.25 21.18 8.73
N TRP A 200 -25.91 20.03 8.87
CA TRP A 200 -27.35 19.94 9.07
C TRP A 200 -27.80 20.65 10.36
N GLN A 201 -27.06 20.47 11.45
CA GLN A 201 -27.37 21.09 12.74
C GLN A 201 -27.23 22.61 12.74
N GLN A 202 -26.29 23.14 11.95
CA GLN A 202 -26.06 24.59 11.86
C GLN A 202 -27.22 25.35 11.18
N ARG A 203 -27.97 24.71 10.28
CA ARG A 203 -29.11 25.27 9.52
C ARG A 203 -28.84 26.62 8.85
N ARG A 204 -27.56 26.95 8.58
CA ARG A 204 -27.15 28.23 7.94
C ARG A 204 -26.90 28.00 6.46
N GLY A 205 -27.50 28.84 5.60
CA GLY A 205 -27.32 28.79 4.14
C GLY A 205 -25.85 28.93 3.73
N SER A 206 -25.07 29.76 4.42
CA SER A 206 -23.64 29.93 4.14
C SER A 206 -22.82 28.63 4.42
N THR A 207 -23.15 27.87 5.46
CA THR A 207 -22.52 26.59 5.79
C THR A 207 -22.88 25.55 4.73
N TRP A 208 -24.13 25.51 4.29
CA TRP A 208 -24.56 24.63 3.19
C TRP A 208 -23.88 24.99 1.88
N GLY A 209 -23.79 26.31 1.55
CA GLY A 209 -23.09 26.78 0.36
C GLY A 209 -21.62 26.31 0.35
N LEU A 210 -20.93 26.45 1.48
CA LEU A 210 -19.53 25.99 1.62
C LEU A 210 -19.40 24.47 1.51
N TYR A 211 -20.33 23.71 2.10
CA TYR A 211 -20.35 22.25 2.00
C TYR A 211 -20.62 21.76 0.58
N LEU A 212 -21.56 22.40 -0.14
CA LEU A 212 -21.83 22.10 -1.54
C LEU A 212 -20.64 22.44 -2.43
N MET A 213 -20.00 23.60 -2.19
CA MET A 213 -18.76 23.95 -2.89
C MET A 213 -17.65 22.91 -2.66
N PHE A 214 -17.47 22.46 -1.42
CA PHE A 214 -16.53 21.38 -1.10
C PHE A 214 -16.88 20.08 -1.84
N SER A 215 -18.15 19.67 -1.81
CA SER A 215 -18.61 18.47 -2.50
C SER A 215 -18.37 18.55 -4.02
N LEU A 216 -18.65 19.71 -4.62
CA LEU A 216 -18.36 19.97 -6.03
C LEU A 216 -16.87 19.97 -6.34
N THR A 217 -16.04 20.53 -5.47
CA THR A 217 -14.57 20.50 -5.64
C THR A 217 -14.04 19.06 -5.68
N VAL A 218 -14.48 18.20 -4.75
CA VAL A 218 -14.12 16.78 -4.75
C VAL A 218 -14.61 16.10 -6.02
N MET A 219 -15.87 16.31 -6.40
CA MET A 219 -16.48 15.70 -7.59
C MET A 219 -15.78 16.14 -8.88
N ILE A 220 -15.55 17.43 -9.07
CA ILE A 220 -14.86 17.96 -10.26
C ILE A 220 -13.43 17.45 -10.33
N SER A 221 -12.72 17.46 -9.19
CA SER A 221 -11.35 16.92 -9.10
C SER A 221 -11.29 15.43 -9.47
N PHE A 222 -12.23 14.63 -8.97
CA PHE A 222 -12.33 13.22 -9.32
C PHE A 222 -12.73 13.01 -10.78
N LEU A 223 -13.70 13.75 -11.31
CA LEU A 223 -14.10 13.64 -12.72
C LEU A 223 -12.94 14.00 -13.65
N ALA A 224 -12.20 15.07 -13.35
CA ALA A 224 -11.02 15.44 -14.12
C ALA A 224 -9.95 14.33 -14.11
N LEU A 225 -9.73 13.71 -12.95
CA LEU A 225 -8.81 12.57 -12.80
C LEU A 225 -9.32 11.35 -13.57
N TYR A 226 -10.61 11.02 -13.47
CA TYR A 226 -11.23 9.86 -14.08
C TYR A 226 -11.29 9.96 -15.61
N LEU A 227 -11.75 11.09 -16.14
CA LEU A 227 -11.87 11.31 -17.59
C LEU A 227 -10.52 11.56 -18.27
N GLY A 228 -9.53 12.03 -17.55
CA GLY A 228 -8.17 12.25 -18.04
C GLY A 228 -7.23 11.08 -17.71
N PRO A 229 -6.39 11.20 -16.67
CA PRO A 229 -5.31 10.25 -16.40
C PRO A 229 -5.77 8.80 -16.20
N ILE A 230 -6.84 8.53 -15.43
CA ILE A 230 -7.30 7.15 -15.21
C ILE A 230 -7.74 6.51 -16.53
N SER A 231 -8.51 7.24 -17.35
CA SER A 231 -8.95 6.74 -18.65
C SER A 231 -7.77 6.48 -19.59
N ALA A 232 -6.78 7.38 -19.59
CA ALA A 232 -5.59 7.25 -20.43
C ALA A 232 -4.66 6.11 -20.00
N GLN A 233 -4.59 5.80 -18.71
CA GLN A 233 -3.74 4.74 -18.14
C GLN A 233 -4.44 3.36 -18.13
N ARG A 234 -5.74 3.30 -18.45
CA ARG A 234 -6.47 2.04 -18.46
C ARG A 234 -6.00 1.15 -19.62
N HIS A 235 -5.70 -0.11 -19.31
CA HIS A 235 -5.25 -1.10 -20.28
C HIS A 235 -6.02 -2.41 -20.10
N PRO A 236 -6.42 -3.12 -21.20
CA PRO A 236 -7.21 -4.36 -21.11
C PRO A 236 -6.56 -5.47 -20.25
N SER A 237 -5.22 -5.56 -20.23
CA SER A 237 -4.50 -6.53 -19.41
C SER A 237 -4.66 -6.29 -17.90
N MET A 238 -4.93 -5.04 -17.48
CA MET A 238 -5.23 -4.75 -16.07
C MET A 238 -6.57 -5.35 -15.66
N ASP A 239 -7.58 -5.26 -16.53
CA ASP A 239 -8.91 -5.83 -16.26
C ASP A 239 -8.81 -7.36 -16.10
N SER A 240 -7.98 -8.05 -16.89
CA SER A 240 -7.76 -9.50 -16.77
C SER A 240 -7.05 -9.89 -15.47
N CYS A 241 -6.08 -9.10 -15.01
CA CYS A 241 -5.36 -9.35 -13.76
C CYS A 241 -6.27 -9.24 -12.52
N TRP A 242 -7.31 -8.39 -12.57
CA TRP A 242 -8.18 -8.12 -11.44
C TRP A 242 -9.55 -8.81 -11.53
N VAL A 243 -9.86 -9.57 -12.59
CA VAL A 243 -11.17 -10.18 -12.81
C VAL A 243 -11.68 -11.00 -11.62
N GLN A 244 -10.80 -11.72 -10.94
CA GLN A 244 -11.14 -12.57 -9.78
C GLN A 244 -11.47 -11.77 -8.51
N THR A 245 -11.24 -10.47 -8.51
CA THR A 245 -11.50 -9.61 -7.35
C THR A 245 -12.88 -9.00 -7.36
N PHE A 246 -13.56 -9.07 -8.51
CA PHE A 246 -14.91 -8.57 -8.71
C PHE A 246 -15.95 -9.64 -8.37
N PRO A 247 -17.17 -9.24 -7.99
CA PRO A 247 -18.23 -10.21 -7.75
C PRO A 247 -18.70 -10.88 -9.05
N ASP A 248 -19.05 -12.16 -8.95
CA ASP A 248 -19.66 -12.91 -10.04
C ASP A 248 -21.17 -12.61 -10.14
N TRP A 249 -21.55 -11.76 -11.06
CA TRP A 249 -22.95 -11.39 -11.30
C TRP A 249 -23.81 -12.51 -11.88
N SER A 250 -23.21 -13.59 -12.37
CA SER A 250 -23.95 -14.80 -12.76
C SER A 250 -24.50 -15.55 -11.54
N ARG A 251 -23.95 -15.28 -10.36
CA ARG A 251 -24.31 -15.91 -9.07
C ARG A 251 -24.56 -14.88 -7.97
N PRO A 252 -25.59 -14.03 -8.09
CA PRO A 252 -25.79 -12.90 -7.18
C PRO A 252 -26.00 -13.31 -5.71
N TRP A 253 -26.43 -14.55 -5.44
CA TRP A 253 -26.57 -15.10 -4.08
C TRP A 253 -25.22 -15.28 -3.37
N LEU A 254 -24.09 -15.26 -4.08
CA LEU A 254 -22.74 -15.31 -3.51
C LEU A 254 -22.21 -13.93 -3.11
N LEU A 255 -22.87 -12.82 -3.46
CA LEU A 255 -22.45 -11.45 -3.11
C LEU A 255 -22.18 -11.26 -1.61
N PRO A 256 -23.03 -11.72 -0.67
CA PRO A 256 -22.74 -11.57 0.75
C PRO A 256 -21.46 -12.31 1.15
N TRP A 257 -21.24 -13.50 0.62
CA TRP A 257 -20.02 -14.27 0.87
C TRP A 257 -18.79 -13.60 0.28
N TRP A 258 -18.87 -13.16 -0.98
CA TRP A 258 -17.79 -12.40 -1.63
C TRP A 258 -17.40 -11.16 -0.80
N PHE A 259 -18.39 -10.39 -0.33
CA PHE A 259 -18.13 -9.21 0.48
C PHE A 259 -17.43 -9.55 1.80
N VAL A 260 -17.90 -10.56 2.52
CA VAL A 260 -17.32 -11.01 3.79
C VAL A 260 -15.90 -11.55 3.56
N ALA A 261 -15.71 -12.43 2.59
CA ALA A 261 -14.41 -13.03 2.29
C ALA A 261 -13.37 -11.96 1.85
N SER A 262 -13.76 -11.04 0.97
CA SER A 262 -12.91 -9.93 0.53
C SER A 262 -12.56 -9.00 1.69
N THR A 263 -13.53 -8.67 2.57
CA THR A 263 -13.27 -7.83 3.75
C THR A 263 -12.31 -8.49 4.74
N ILE A 264 -12.49 -9.78 5.03
CA ILE A 264 -11.53 -10.54 5.85
C ILE A 264 -10.17 -10.56 5.17
N GLY A 265 -10.12 -10.76 3.86
CA GLY A 265 -8.90 -10.71 3.05
C GLY A 265 -8.17 -9.37 3.17
N VAL A 266 -8.88 -8.23 3.17
CA VAL A 266 -8.27 -6.90 3.39
C VAL A 266 -7.62 -6.80 4.76
N VAL A 267 -8.29 -7.29 5.82
CA VAL A 267 -7.72 -7.28 7.18
C VAL A 267 -6.51 -8.21 7.26
N ASP A 268 -6.61 -9.42 6.68
CA ASP A 268 -5.51 -10.39 6.67
C ASP A 268 -4.31 -9.86 5.90
N TYR A 269 -4.53 -9.24 4.75
CA TYR A 269 -3.46 -8.62 3.96
C TYR A 269 -2.67 -7.61 4.79
N GLY A 270 -3.36 -6.73 5.51
CA GLY A 270 -2.72 -5.67 6.27
C GLY A 270 -2.07 -6.09 7.57
N LEU A 271 -2.62 -7.10 8.24
CA LEU A 271 -2.24 -7.53 9.59
C LEU A 271 -1.67 -8.96 9.62
N ARG A 272 -0.98 -9.37 8.55
CA ARG A 272 -0.32 -10.68 8.46
C ARG A 272 0.58 -10.96 9.67
N PRO A 273 0.79 -12.26 10.01
CA PRO A 273 0.45 -13.48 9.24
C PRO A 273 -0.97 -14.05 9.48
N ILE A 274 -1.68 -13.62 10.49
CA ILE A 274 -3.00 -14.15 10.89
C ILE A 274 -4.03 -13.03 11.12
N GLY A 275 -3.94 -11.99 10.29
CA GLY A 275 -4.75 -10.78 10.42
C GLY A 275 -6.25 -11.02 10.27
N GLY A 276 -6.67 -12.00 9.47
CA GLY A 276 -8.09 -12.29 9.25
C GLY A 276 -8.87 -12.55 10.55
N VAL A 277 -8.22 -13.13 11.58
CA VAL A 277 -8.83 -13.32 12.90
C VAL A 277 -9.17 -11.97 13.57
N LEU A 278 -8.40 -10.92 13.28
CA LEU A 278 -8.62 -9.59 13.84
C LEU A 278 -9.82 -8.87 13.20
N ALA A 279 -10.39 -9.38 12.10
CA ALA A 279 -11.60 -8.81 11.50
C ALA A 279 -12.78 -8.79 12.50
N GLY A 280 -12.96 -9.87 13.27
CA GLY A 280 -13.97 -9.92 14.34
C GLY A 280 -13.70 -8.89 15.44
N VAL A 281 -12.44 -8.69 15.82
CA VAL A 281 -12.04 -7.68 16.82
C VAL A 281 -12.31 -6.27 16.30
N ALA A 282 -12.02 -6.00 15.02
CA ALA A 282 -12.31 -4.71 14.37
C ALA A 282 -13.82 -4.41 14.33
N LEU A 283 -14.65 -5.42 14.02
CA LEU A 283 -16.11 -5.28 14.06
C LEU A 283 -16.62 -4.95 15.45
N ILE A 284 -16.12 -5.66 16.49
CA ILE A 284 -16.46 -5.38 17.89
C ILE A 284 -16.00 -3.97 18.27
N GLY A 285 -14.85 -3.54 17.82
CA GLY A 285 -14.33 -2.18 18.04
C GLY A 285 -15.19 -1.11 17.38
N GLY A 286 -15.60 -1.32 16.13
CA GLY A 286 -16.56 -0.46 15.45
C GLY A 286 -17.90 -0.35 16.19
N PHE A 287 -18.46 -1.48 16.62
CA PHE A 287 -19.66 -1.51 17.42
C PHE A 287 -19.49 -0.81 18.79
N HIS A 288 -18.35 -1.02 19.44
CA HIS A 288 -18.02 -0.35 20.71
C HIS A 288 -17.97 1.18 20.52
N LEU A 289 -17.25 1.69 19.52
CA LEU A 289 -17.21 3.12 19.21
C LEU A 289 -18.60 3.67 18.88
N TRP A 290 -19.40 2.93 18.11
CA TRP A 290 -20.76 3.32 17.76
C TRP A 290 -21.66 3.49 18.98
N ARG A 291 -21.61 2.53 19.93
CA ARG A 291 -22.39 2.55 21.17
C ARG A 291 -21.94 3.64 22.13
N HIS A 292 -20.67 4.02 22.10
CA HIS A 292 -20.11 5.07 22.96
C HIS A 292 -20.14 6.47 22.30
N GLY A 293 -21.03 6.68 21.33
CA GLY A 293 -21.27 7.99 20.72
C GLY A 293 -20.20 8.43 19.71
N ARG A 294 -19.30 7.54 19.29
CA ARG A 294 -18.25 7.82 18.30
C ARG A 294 -18.60 7.24 16.92
N ARG A 295 -19.87 7.43 16.54
CA ARG A 295 -20.39 7.08 15.20
C ARG A 295 -19.63 7.77 14.09
N ASP A 296 -19.20 9.00 14.35
CA ASP A 296 -18.38 9.82 13.49
C ASP A 296 -17.11 9.07 13.02
N LEU A 297 -16.38 8.45 13.94
CA LEU A 297 -15.17 7.70 13.61
C LEU A 297 -15.47 6.43 12.80
N VAL A 298 -16.54 5.73 13.16
CA VAL A 298 -16.93 4.53 12.42
C VAL A 298 -17.31 4.89 10.97
N VAL A 299 -18.11 5.94 10.77
CA VAL A 299 -18.46 6.43 9.44
C VAL A 299 -17.21 6.82 8.66
N LEU A 300 -16.29 7.60 9.25
CA LEU A 300 -15.07 8.05 8.58
C LEU A 300 -14.19 6.88 8.11
N MET A 301 -14.06 5.82 8.92
CA MET A 301 -13.16 4.69 8.63
C MET A 301 -13.81 3.60 7.77
N VAL A 302 -15.11 3.38 7.89
CA VAL A 302 -15.82 2.31 7.19
C VAL A 302 -16.32 2.74 5.81
N THR A 303 -16.75 3.99 5.65
CA THR A 303 -17.26 4.49 4.37
C THR A 303 -16.30 4.27 3.20
N PRO A 304 -14.99 4.57 3.30
CA PRO A 304 -14.07 4.31 2.18
C PRO A 304 -14.02 2.85 1.75
N ILE A 305 -14.15 1.91 2.69
CA ILE A 305 -14.19 0.46 2.44
C ILE A 305 -15.48 0.10 1.69
N LEU A 306 -16.62 0.62 2.15
CA LEU A 306 -17.92 0.38 1.51
C LEU A 306 -18.00 0.98 0.10
N LEU A 307 -17.42 2.17 -0.10
CA LEU A 307 -17.36 2.79 -1.43
C LEU A 307 -16.47 2.00 -2.39
N ALA A 308 -15.36 1.44 -1.93
CA ALA A 308 -14.54 0.55 -2.75
C ALA A 308 -15.28 -0.76 -3.10
N ALA A 309 -16.00 -1.35 -2.15
CA ALA A 309 -16.83 -2.52 -2.43
C ALA A 309 -17.94 -2.20 -3.44
N LEU A 310 -18.57 -1.03 -3.34
CA LEU A 310 -19.55 -0.55 -4.33
C LEU A 310 -18.89 -0.35 -5.71
N ALA A 311 -17.71 0.26 -5.76
CA ALA A 311 -16.96 0.41 -7.00
C ALA A 311 -16.58 -0.94 -7.62
N ALA A 312 -16.26 -1.96 -6.80
CA ALA A 312 -16.00 -3.31 -7.27
C ALA A 312 -17.26 -3.98 -7.86
N MET A 313 -18.43 -3.73 -7.27
CA MET A 313 -19.71 -4.19 -7.86
C MET A 313 -19.95 -3.61 -9.27
N LEU A 314 -19.37 -2.43 -9.53
CA LEU A 314 -19.42 -1.75 -10.84
C LEU A 314 -18.19 -2.06 -11.71
N HIS A 315 -17.31 -2.98 -11.32
CA HIS A 315 -16.04 -3.31 -11.99
C HIS A 315 -15.11 -2.10 -12.20
N ALA A 316 -15.25 -1.07 -11.34
CA ALA A 316 -14.49 0.17 -11.45
C ALA A 316 -13.24 0.22 -10.55
N TYR A 317 -13.20 -0.61 -9.48
CA TYR A 317 -12.05 -0.67 -8.56
C TYR A 317 -12.00 -2.05 -7.88
N PRO A 318 -10.84 -2.72 -7.81
CA PRO A 318 -10.74 -4.06 -7.21
C PRO A 318 -10.93 -4.01 -5.69
N TYR A 319 -11.71 -4.95 -5.15
CA TYR A 319 -11.97 -5.09 -3.72
C TYR A 319 -11.56 -6.47 -3.22
N THR A 320 -10.38 -6.56 -2.64
CA THR A 320 -9.79 -7.83 -2.17
C THR A 320 -8.63 -7.56 -1.20
N GLY A 321 -8.08 -8.61 -0.59
CA GLY A 321 -6.86 -8.57 0.22
C GLY A 321 -5.59 -8.30 -0.60
N ALA A 322 -5.48 -7.11 -1.20
CA ALA A 322 -4.36 -6.71 -2.04
C ALA A 322 -3.92 -5.25 -1.78
N ARG A 323 -2.81 -4.89 -2.39
CA ARG A 323 -2.14 -3.58 -2.27
C ARG A 323 -3.05 -2.37 -2.52
N VAL A 324 -4.04 -2.51 -3.38
CA VAL A 324 -5.01 -1.44 -3.69
C VAL A 324 -5.87 -1.03 -2.49
N MET A 325 -5.99 -1.89 -1.46
CA MET A 325 -6.76 -1.62 -0.25
C MET A 325 -5.92 -1.12 0.94
N VAL A 326 -4.64 -0.80 0.74
CA VAL A 326 -3.72 -0.38 1.82
C VAL A 326 -4.21 0.88 2.54
N TYR A 327 -4.88 1.79 1.84
CA TYR A 327 -5.49 2.99 2.45
C TYR A 327 -6.53 2.68 3.54
N ALA A 328 -7.12 1.49 3.56
CA ALA A 328 -8.08 1.08 4.59
C ALA A 328 -7.40 0.67 5.91
N LEU A 329 -6.11 0.29 5.87
CA LEU A 329 -5.40 -0.26 7.03
C LEU A 329 -5.32 0.68 8.25
N PRO A 330 -5.14 2.01 8.10
CA PRO A 330 -5.17 2.90 9.25
C PRO A 330 -6.50 2.85 10.01
N GLY A 331 -7.62 2.87 9.30
CA GLY A 331 -8.95 2.73 9.90
C GLY A 331 -9.15 1.37 10.56
N ILE A 332 -8.76 0.28 9.88
CA ILE A 332 -8.84 -1.09 10.39
C ILE A 332 -8.02 -1.25 11.68
N ALA A 333 -6.79 -0.73 11.73
CA ALA A 333 -5.94 -0.82 12.91
C ALA A 333 -6.55 -0.07 14.10
N ILE A 334 -7.14 1.11 13.89
CA ILE A 334 -7.84 1.87 14.94
C ILE A 334 -9.08 1.12 15.42
N LEU A 335 -9.89 0.57 14.51
CA LEU A 335 -11.07 -0.22 14.85
C LEU A 335 -10.68 -1.49 15.63
N THR A 336 -9.63 -2.20 15.19
CA THR A 336 -9.10 -3.37 15.88
C THR A 336 -8.66 -2.99 17.30
N ALA A 337 -7.88 -1.94 17.45
CA ALA A 337 -7.43 -1.47 18.76
C ALA A 337 -8.59 -1.11 19.69
N ALA A 338 -9.63 -0.44 19.18
CA ALA A 338 -10.84 -0.12 19.95
C ALA A 338 -11.61 -1.38 20.40
N GLY A 339 -11.48 -2.50 19.68
CA GLY A 339 -12.10 -3.78 20.01
C GLY A 339 -11.33 -4.62 21.05
N VAL A 340 -10.03 -4.34 21.24
CA VAL A 340 -9.19 -5.16 22.14
C VAL A 340 -9.75 -5.16 23.57
N ARG A 341 -10.00 -3.98 24.15
CA ARG A 341 -10.49 -3.88 25.52
C ARG A 341 -11.86 -4.51 25.73
N PRO A 342 -12.91 -4.23 24.93
CA PRO A 342 -14.20 -4.89 25.03
C PRO A 342 -14.10 -6.42 24.98
N VAL A 343 -13.31 -6.96 24.06
CA VAL A 343 -13.09 -8.42 23.96
C VAL A 343 -12.38 -8.95 25.21
N MET A 344 -11.31 -8.29 25.65
CA MET A 344 -10.57 -8.70 26.86
C MET A 344 -11.43 -8.67 28.13
N THR A 345 -12.27 -7.63 28.27
CA THR A 345 -13.18 -7.53 29.43
C THR A 345 -14.28 -8.59 29.36
N TRP A 346 -14.88 -8.79 28.18
CA TRP A 346 -15.94 -9.80 27.99
C TRP A 346 -15.45 -11.22 28.33
N LEU A 347 -14.19 -11.55 27.97
CA LEU A 347 -13.58 -12.85 28.24
C LEU A 347 -13.34 -13.11 29.76
N VAL A 348 -13.27 -12.07 30.60
CA VAL A 348 -12.86 -12.22 32.01
C VAL A 348 -13.92 -11.78 32.99
N THR A 349 -14.98 -11.08 32.56
CA THR A 349 -16.04 -10.67 33.49
C THR A 349 -16.69 -11.91 34.13
N PRO A 350 -16.58 -12.09 35.47
CA PRO A 350 -17.28 -13.18 36.15
C PRO A 350 -18.79 -12.96 36.01
N ARG A 351 -19.49 -13.89 35.40
CA ARG A 351 -20.96 -13.97 35.55
C ARG A 351 -21.22 -14.73 36.84
N GLU A 352 -22.20 -14.32 37.60
CA GLU A 352 -22.51 -14.76 38.97
C GLU A 352 -22.60 -16.28 39.21
N ASN A 353 -22.50 -17.12 38.17
CA ASN A 353 -22.57 -18.58 38.21
C ASN A 353 -21.41 -19.31 37.50
N ARG A 354 -20.24 -18.69 37.37
CA ARG A 354 -19.11 -19.36 36.70
C ARG A 354 -18.19 -20.07 37.67
N ASN A 355 -18.02 -21.38 37.49
CA ASN A 355 -17.01 -22.22 38.15
C ASN A 355 -15.59 -21.69 37.85
N GLN A 356 -14.63 -22.01 38.74
CA GLN A 356 -13.19 -21.64 38.57
C GLN A 356 -12.63 -21.94 37.16
N TRP A 357 -13.11 -22.98 36.51
CA TRP A 357 -12.75 -23.37 35.15
C TRP A 357 -13.05 -22.28 34.11
N TRP A 358 -14.15 -21.56 34.24
CA TRP A 358 -14.48 -20.46 33.32
C TRP A 358 -13.58 -19.24 33.50
N VAL A 359 -13.07 -19.01 34.71
CA VAL A 359 -12.10 -17.93 34.97
C VAL A 359 -10.75 -18.29 34.37
N LEU A 360 -10.31 -19.54 34.48
CA LEU A 360 -9.10 -20.05 33.85
C LEU A 360 -9.21 -20.03 32.33
N ALA A 361 -10.32 -20.48 31.76
CA ALA A 361 -10.62 -20.43 30.34
C ALA A 361 -10.61 -18.97 29.81
N GLY A 362 -11.17 -18.02 30.54
CA GLY A 362 -11.14 -16.60 30.19
C GLY A 362 -9.73 -16.02 30.22
N ARG A 363 -8.87 -16.43 31.16
CA ARG A 363 -7.45 -16.05 31.19
C ARG A 363 -6.67 -16.65 30.00
N ALA A 364 -6.92 -17.92 29.71
CA ALA A 364 -6.33 -18.58 28.55
C ALA A 364 -6.77 -17.90 27.23
N ALA A 365 -8.06 -17.57 27.08
CA ALA A 365 -8.58 -16.88 25.91
C ALA A 365 -7.97 -15.48 25.72
N LYS A 366 -7.63 -14.76 26.80
CA LYS A 366 -6.84 -13.52 26.69
C LYS A 366 -5.47 -13.76 26.10
N GLY A 367 -4.77 -14.80 26.56
CA GLY A 367 -3.47 -15.19 26.01
C GLY A 367 -3.58 -15.51 24.51
N VAL A 368 -4.61 -16.24 24.11
CA VAL A 368 -4.91 -16.57 22.71
C VAL A 368 -5.16 -15.33 21.88
N LEU A 369 -5.88 -14.31 22.38
CA LEU A 369 -6.10 -13.05 21.67
C LEU A 369 -4.82 -12.23 21.50
N LEU A 370 -3.85 -12.33 22.40
CA LEU A 370 -2.56 -11.65 22.27
C LEU A 370 -1.74 -12.18 21.07
N ILE A 371 -1.93 -13.46 20.69
CA ILE A 371 -1.22 -14.07 19.57
C ILE A 371 -1.44 -13.28 18.27
N PRO A 372 -2.68 -13.09 17.76
CA PRO A 372 -2.89 -12.35 16.53
C PRO A 372 -2.54 -10.85 16.65
N LEU A 373 -2.60 -10.26 17.85
CA LEU A 373 -2.20 -8.87 18.07
C LEU A 373 -0.69 -8.66 18.03
N LEU A 374 0.09 -9.64 18.50
CA LEU A 374 1.55 -9.59 18.53
C LEU A 374 2.20 -10.26 17.29
N ALA A 375 1.43 -11.06 16.54
CA ALA A 375 1.94 -11.74 15.35
C ALA A 375 2.56 -10.80 14.32
N PRO A 376 2.01 -9.61 14.01
CA PRO A 376 2.66 -8.64 13.11
C PRO A 376 4.01 -8.17 13.64
N LEU A 377 4.17 -7.98 14.96
CA LEU A 377 5.47 -7.62 15.55
C LEU A 377 6.49 -8.74 15.36
N VAL A 378 6.15 -9.97 15.73
CA VAL A 378 7.06 -11.12 15.57
C VAL A 378 7.41 -11.30 14.10
N TRP A 379 6.44 -11.17 13.21
CA TRP A 379 6.64 -11.31 11.78
C TRP A 379 7.52 -10.20 11.20
N SER A 380 7.35 -8.94 11.63
CA SER A 380 8.20 -7.84 11.19
C SER A 380 9.64 -7.98 11.65
N LEU A 381 9.86 -8.48 12.87
CA LEU A 381 11.21 -8.81 13.37
C LEU A 381 11.83 -9.96 12.58
N TYR A 382 11.05 -11.01 12.27
CA TYR A 382 11.49 -12.08 11.39
C TYR A 382 11.91 -11.54 10.00
N ARG A 383 11.12 -10.63 9.40
CA ARG A 383 11.46 -9.98 8.12
C ARG A 383 12.69 -9.08 8.22
N THR A 384 13.00 -8.59 9.41
CA THR A 384 14.25 -7.87 9.66
C THR A 384 15.46 -8.83 9.60
N ALA A 385 15.32 -10.08 10.02
CA ALA A 385 16.36 -11.09 9.89
C ALA A 385 16.38 -11.72 8.48
N ILE A 386 15.22 -12.09 7.96
CA ILE A 386 15.04 -12.76 6.66
C ILE A 386 14.18 -11.89 5.75
N PRO A 387 14.79 -11.10 4.85
CA PRO A 387 14.08 -10.22 3.92
C PRO A 387 13.11 -10.99 3.02
N TRP A 388 12.18 -10.23 2.40
CA TRP A 388 11.29 -10.81 1.39
C TRP A 388 12.10 -11.35 0.21
N PRO A 389 11.80 -12.57 -0.28
CA PRO A 389 12.54 -13.15 -1.39
C PRO A 389 12.26 -12.34 -2.68
N ARG A 390 13.30 -11.78 -3.24
CA ARG A 390 13.29 -11.14 -4.58
C ARG A 390 14.25 -11.88 -5.50
N ALA A 391 14.06 -11.75 -6.80
CA ALA A 391 15.06 -12.15 -7.78
C ALA A 391 16.27 -11.21 -7.67
N ASP A 392 17.47 -11.75 -7.83
CA ASP A 392 18.71 -10.97 -7.74
C ASP A 392 19.07 -10.35 -9.10
N THR A 393 18.11 -9.58 -9.63
CA THR A 393 18.23 -8.92 -10.92
C THR A 393 19.31 -7.83 -10.92
N ALA A 394 19.55 -7.20 -9.76
CA ALA A 394 20.60 -6.19 -9.62
C ALA A 394 22.00 -6.78 -9.80
N ALA A 395 22.32 -7.87 -9.08
CA ALA A 395 23.63 -8.52 -9.21
C ALA A 395 23.82 -9.15 -10.58
N ALA A 396 22.75 -9.76 -11.15
CA ALA A 396 22.78 -10.30 -12.50
C ALA A 396 23.08 -9.23 -13.54
N SER A 397 22.41 -8.08 -13.45
CA SER A 397 22.64 -6.94 -14.36
C SER A 397 24.04 -6.34 -14.19
N ALA A 398 24.51 -6.18 -12.95
CA ALA A 398 25.86 -5.69 -12.67
C ALA A 398 26.93 -6.64 -13.27
N TYR A 399 26.71 -7.95 -13.16
CA TYR A 399 27.60 -8.95 -13.78
C TYR A 399 27.65 -8.80 -15.30
N VAL A 400 26.49 -8.68 -15.97
CA VAL A 400 26.43 -8.47 -17.42
C VAL A 400 27.17 -7.18 -17.81
N LEU A 401 26.92 -6.07 -17.10
CA LEU A 401 27.57 -4.79 -17.39
C LEU A 401 29.09 -4.81 -17.19
N ALA A 402 29.60 -5.64 -16.29
CA ALA A 402 31.04 -5.80 -16.04
C ALA A 402 31.73 -6.71 -17.10
N GLU A 403 31.06 -7.76 -17.57
CA GLU A 403 31.66 -8.79 -18.44
C GLU A 403 31.37 -8.57 -19.93
N ARG A 404 30.39 -7.72 -20.27
CA ARG A 404 30.02 -7.52 -21.67
C ARG A 404 31.12 -6.76 -22.45
N GLY A 405 31.40 -7.21 -23.67
CA GLY A 405 32.15 -6.43 -24.65
C GLY A 405 31.34 -5.18 -25.08
N GLY A 406 32.02 -4.09 -25.45
CA GLY A 406 31.39 -2.76 -25.60
C GLY A 406 30.08 -2.71 -26.38
N GLU A 407 29.88 -3.56 -27.40
CA GLU A 407 28.70 -3.57 -28.25
C GLU A 407 27.84 -4.84 -28.17
N ASP A 408 28.21 -5.82 -27.33
CA ASP A 408 27.43 -7.05 -27.21
C ASP A 408 25.95 -6.74 -26.85
N PRO A 409 24.95 -7.22 -27.60
CA PRO A 409 23.54 -7.02 -27.25
C PRO A 409 23.17 -7.73 -25.95
N VAL A 410 22.21 -7.16 -25.23
CA VAL A 410 21.64 -7.72 -24.00
C VAL A 410 20.15 -7.93 -24.19
N ILE A 411 19.64 -9.11 -23.83
CA ILE A 411 18.21 -9.45 -23.85
C ILE A 411 17.77 -9.77 -22.45
N GLY A 412 16.65 -9.20 -22.02
CA GLY A 412 16.03 -9.48 -20.72
C GLY A 412 14.55 -9.82 -20.86
N ASN A 413 14.09 -10.82 -20.11
CA ASN A 413 12.70 -11.27 -20.16
C ASN A 413 11.77 -10.59 -19.15
N HIS A 414 12.27 -9.62 -18.38
CA HIS A 414 11.53 -9.01 -17.28
C HIS A 414 11.71 -7.49 -17.24
N TRP A 415 10.70 -6.74 -16.80
CA TRP A 415 10.66 -5.27 -16.77
C TRP A 415 11.74 -4.64 -15.88
N GLU A 416 12.30 -5.38 -14.90
CA GLU A 416 13.46 -4.92 -14.11
C GLU A 416 14.65 -4.55 -14.98
N TYR A 417 14.83 -5.24 -16.10
CA TYR A 417 15.95 -5.02 -17.00
C TYR A 417 15.81 -3.74 -17.80
N ASP A 418 14.58 -3.25 -18.04
CA ASP A 418 14.35 -1.91 -18.61
C ASP A 418 14.92 -0.82 -17.71
N TYR A 419 14.92 -1.03 -16.39
CA TYR A 419 15.57 -0.14 -15.44
C TYR A 419 17.09 -0.33 -15.40
N TYR A 420 17.57 -1.56 -15.21
CA TYR A 420 19.00 -1.81 -15.01
C TYR A 420 19.83 -1.58 -16.27
N PHE A 421 19.29 -1.83 -17.45
CA PHE A 421 19.97 -1.66 -18.75
C PHE A 421 19.54 -0.39 -19.50
N ARG A 422 18.83 0.54 -18.86
CA ARG A 422 18.32 1.78 -19.47
C ARG A 422 19.38 2.61 -20.17
N HIS A 423 20.64 2.53 -19.74
CA HIS A 423 21.76 3.27 -20.32
C HIS A 423 22.38 2.60 -21.55
N LEU A 424 21.95 1.38 -21.89
CA LEU A 424 22.48 0.66 -23.05
C LEU A 424 21.82 1.07 -24.37
N GLY A 425 20.73 1.84 -24.33
CA GLY A 425 20.01 2.27 -25.53
C GLY A 425 19.60 1.06 -26.40
N SER A 426 19.91 1.12 -27.70
CA SER A 426 19.58 0.06 -28.66
C SER A 426 20.32 -1.27 -28.44
N ALA A 427 21.35 -1.30 -27.59
CA ALA A 427 22.05 -2.53 -27.24
C ALA A 427 21.27 -3.40 -26.23
N TYR A 428 20.24 -2.86 -25.56
CA TYR A 428 19.30 -3.64 -24.74
C TYR A 428 17.98 -3.83 -25.50
N GLN A 429 17.47 -5.06 -25.48
CA GLN A 429 16.18 -5.42 -26.07
C GLN A 429 15.35 -6.23 -25.05
N PRO A 430 14.12 -5.80 -24.73
CA PRO A 430 13.22 -6.62 -23.92
C PRO A 430 12.75 -7.84 -24.73
N LEU A 431 12.65 -8.99 -24.08
CA LEU A 431 12.07 -10.20 -24.65
C LEU A 431 10.54 -10.15 -24.49
N ASP A 432 9.86 -9.61 -25.46
CA ASP A 432 8.39 -9.42 -25.45
C ASP A 432 7.59 -10.52 -26.18
N GLY A 433 8.22 -11.70 -26.37
CA GLY A 433 7.57 -12.86 -27.01
C GLY A 433 7.55 -12.83 -28.54
N SER A 434 8.21 -11.86 -29.18
CA SER A 434 8.41 -11.87 -30.63
C SER A 434 9.49 -12.89 -30.99
N GLU A 435 9.10 -13.98 -31.67
CA GLU A 435 9.99 -15.08 -32.08
C GLU A 435 11.11 -14.68 -33.07
N ASN A 436 11.11 -13.48 -33.60
CA ASN A 436 12.04 -12.98 -34.60
C ASN A 436 12.94 -11.85 -34.05
N LEU A 437 13.75 -12.17 -33.03
CA LEU A 437 14.84 -11.28 -32.64
C LEU A 437 15.96 -11.36 -33.70
N GLU A 438 16.01 -10.40 -34.61
CA GLU A 438 17.19 -10.18 -35.46
C GLU A 438 18.32 -9.67 -34.55
N LEU A 439 19.15 -10.61 -34.06
CA LEU A 439 20.27 -10.28 -33.19
C LEU A 439 21.50 -10.00 -34.07
N PRO A 440 21.95 -8.76 -34.17
CA PRO A 440 23.21 -8.44 -34.84
C PRO A 440 24.37 -8.96 -34.00
N GLY A 441 25.31 -9.60 -34.65
CA GLY A 441 26.55 -10.06 -34.00
C GLY A 441 26.62 -11.53 -33.65
N GLY A 442 27.84 -11.98 -33.33
CA GLY A 442 28.15 -13.36 -32.97
C GLY A 442 27.99 -13.67 -31.46
N ARG A 443 27.71 -12.65 -30.61
CA ARG A 443 27.62 -12.76 -29.14
C ARG A 443 26.41 -12.02 -28.64
N VAL A 444 25.68 -12.59 -27.66
CA VAL A 444 24.50 -12.01 -27.01
C VAL A 444 24.46 -12.39 -25.55
N TRP A 445 24.19 -11.46 -24.69
CA TRP A 445 23.90 -11.70 -23.29
C TRP A 445 22.40 -11.88 -23.08
N LEU A 446 22.01 -13.05 -22.59
CA LEU A 446 20.61 -13.37 -22.23
C LEU A 446 20.49 -13.39 -20.72
N VAL A 447 19.54 -12.60 -20.19
CA VAL A 447 19.22 -12.55 -18.75
C VAL A 447 17.80 -12.98 -18.53
N VAL A 448 17.62 -14.13 -17.84
CA VAL A 448 16.33 -14.76 -17.65
C VAL A 448 15.97 -14.81 -16.16
N THR A 449 14.85 -14.19 -15.82
CA THR A 449 14.25 -14.27 -14.47
C THR A 449 12.98 -15.10 -14.53
N ALA A 450 12.87 -16.13 -13.69
CA ALA A 450 11.66 -16.91 -13.48
C ALA A 450 11.64 -17.56 -12.10
N GLN A 451 10.45 -17.95 -11.62
CA GLN A 451 10.25 -18.53 -10.29
C GLN A 451 10.96 -19.90 -10.13
N SER A 452 10.92 -20.72 -11.15
CA SER A 452 11.55 -22.05 -11.14
C SER A 452 12.80 -22.11 -12.01
N GLY A 453 13.76 -22.98 -11.63
CA GLY A 453 14.94 -23.28 -12.46
C GLY A 453 14.56 -23.89 -13.80
N GLN A 454 13.54 -24.75 -13.81
CA GLN A 454 13.04 -25.38 -15.03
C GLN A 454 12.56 -24.34 -16.06
N GLN A 455 11.73 -23.37 -15.64
CA GLN A 455 11.28 -22.31 -16.53
C GLN A 455 12.44 -21.50 -17.12
N ARG A 456 13.49 -21.20 -16.31
CA ARG A 456 14.69 -20.52 -16.82
C ARG A 456 15.43 -21.36 -17.85
N SER A 457 15.59 -22.67 -17.59
CA SER A 457 16.23 -23.60 -18.53
C SER A 457 15.45 -23.73 -19.83
N GLU A 458 14.13 -23.81 -19.77
CA GLU A 458 13.26 -23.87 -20.97
C GLU A 458 13.40 -22.61 -21.83
N MET A 459 13.43 -21.43 -21.22
CA MET A 459 13.64 -20.17 -21.94
C MET A 459 15.02 -20.13 -22.61
N VAL A 460 16.07 -20.56 -21.92
CA VAL A 460 17.43 -20.65 -22.52
C VAL A 460 17.44 -21.67 -23.67
N HIS A 461 16.77 -22.80 -23.50
CA HIS A 461 16.73 -23.86 -24.51
C HIS A 461 16.09 -23.39 -25.82
N GLY A 462 15.05 -22.57 -25.77
CA GLY A 462 14.45 -21.96 -26.96
C GLY A 462 15.44 -21.15 -27.81
N PHE A 463 16.46 -20.54 -27.21
CA PHE A 463 17.54 -19.90 -27.96
C PHE A 463 18.53 -20.91 -28.58
N LEU A 464 18.77 -22.02 -27.89
CA LEU A 464 19.70 -23.08 -28.39
C LEU A 464 19.15 -23.76 -29.66
N GLU A 465 17.84 -23.91 -29.77
CA GLU A 465 17.18 -24.45 -30.97
C GLU A 465 17.43 -23.55 -32.20
N ASN A 466 17.70 -22.26 -32.00
CA ASN A 466 18.03 -21.30 -33.04
C ASN A 466 19.52 -21.16 -33.35
N ARG A 467 20.28 -22.25 -33.20
CA ARG A 467 21.73 -22.35 -33.50
C ARG A 467 22.66 -21.50 -32.63
N TRP A 468 22.22 -21.09 -31.45
CA TRP A 468 23.10 -20.48 -30.46
C TRP A 468 23.77 -21.52 -29.59
N GLN A 469 24.98 -21.25 -29.11
CA GLN A 469 25.70 -22.09 -28.13
C GLN A 469 25.98 -21.29 -26.87
N VAL A 470 25.92 -21.98 -25.70
CA VAL A 470 26.27 -21.37 -24.42
C VAL A 470 27.80 -21.31 -24.32
N ALA A 471 28.34 -20.08 -24.29
CA ALA A 471 29.77 -19.85 -24.02
C ALA A 471 30.04 -19.69 -22.51
N ALA A 472 29.12 -19.08 -21.76
CA ALA A 472 29.20 -18.97 -20.32
C ALA A 472 27.79 -18.89 -19.72
N GLN A 473 27.63 -19.42 -18.49
CA GLN A 473 26.40 -19.32 -17.73
C GLN A 473 26.72 -18.99 -16.27
N ARG A 474 25.93 -18.15 -15.66
CA ARG A 474 26.00 -17.85 -14.23
C ARG A 474 24.59 -17.72 -13.64
N ASP A 475 24.38 -18.44 -12.54
CA ASP A 475 23.11 -18.46 -11.83
C ASP A 475 23.15 -17.53 -10.62
N PHE A 476 22.03 -16.79 -10.42
CA PHE A 476 21.71 -15.93 -9.29
C PHE A 476 20.38 -16.38 -8.68
N ILE A 477 19.96 -15.80 -7.57
CA ILE A 477 18.67 -16.12 -6.97
C ILE A 477 17.54 -15.78 -7.97
N ARG A 478 16.84 -16.82 -8.46
CA ARG A 478 15.73 -16.74 -9.45
C ARG A 478 16.10 -16.09 -10.79
N THR A 479 17.37 -15.95 -11.10
CA THR A 479 17.87 -15.32 -12.33
C THR A 479 19.03 -16.14 -12.88
N THR A 480 19.07 -16.30 -14.20
CA THR A 480 20.17 -16.96 -14.92
C THR A 480 20.68 -16.00 -15.99
N VAL A 481 21.99 -15.79 -16.03
CA VAL A 481 22.67 -15.02 -17.07
C VAL A 481 23.40 -16.00 -17.97
N VAL A 482 23.23 -15.86 -19.28
CA VAL A 482 23.88 -16.73 -20.29
C VAL A 482 24.53 -15.86 -21.35
N LEU A 483 25.80 -16.13 -21.64
CA LEU A 483 26.44 -15.64 -22.83
C LEU A 483 26.24 -16.64 -23.97
N LEU A 484 25.51 -16.23 -24.98
CA LEU A 484 25.27 -17.00 -26.19
C LEU A 484 26.22 -16.56 -27.30
N VAL A 485 26.75 -17.51 -28.04
CA VAL A 485 27.61 -17.28 -29.21
C VAL A 485 27.06 -18.03 -30.41
N ARG A 486 27.19 -17.49 -31.61
CA ARG A 486 26.95 -18.24 -32.83
C ARG A 486 28.24 -18.99 -33.21
N PRO A 487 28.15 -20.30 -33.46
CA PRO A 487 29.33 -21.02 -34.04
C PRO A 487 29.70 -20.34 -35.35
N HIS A 488 30.98 -20.08 -35.53
CA HIS A 488 31.49 -19.62 -36.81
C HIS A 488 31.13 -20.70 -37.86
N SER A 489 30.34 -20.29 -38.88
CA SER A 489 30.03 -21.11 -40.06
C SER A 489 31.27 -21.34 -40.93
#